data_ea7c75973c55855576bf68dbe3ee8097
#
_entry.id   ea7c75973c55855576bf68dbe3ee8097
#
_cell.length_a   1.000
_cell.length_b   1.000
_cell.length_c   1.000
_cell.angle_alpha   90.00
_cell.angle_beta   90.00
_cell.angle_gamma   90.00
#
_symmetry.space_group_name_H-M   'P 1'
#
loop_
_entity.id
_entity.type
_entity.pdbx_description
1 polymer ?
#
loop_
_entity_poly.entity_id
_entity_poly.type
_entity_poly.pdbx_seq_one_letter_code
_entity_poly.pdbx_strand_id
1 'polypeptide(L)'
;SPYEYFTESPVLFRKLGEANFKQLYCIPITEEEIRFHGFRLSQGRLWDADIDHEGEAKLILNQKAMQLFGLESAINARLEPQQPLWPRRDLSPYQIIGIVEDFYCGHLSQPVLPIAFIYGETYLSQIPLQAKIAPGHQKDAVAFLENLHNDNADGAFNYTFAKQEVENLYKSDKQITITYSFFAFMAILISSIALFGLSLFDIQQRYREIAIRKVHGATH
;
A
#
# COMPACT_ATOMS: atom_id res chain seq x y z
N SER A 1 5.88 5.82 0.04
CA SER A 1 4.63 6.62 0.01
C SER A 1 4.79 7.83 0.90
N PRO A 2 4.30 9.03 0.52
CA PRO A 2 4.36 10.23 1.37
C PRO A 2 3.61 10.05 2.69
N TYR A 3 2.73 9.07 2.79
CA TYR A 3 1.98 8.75 4.00
C TYR A 3 2.60 7.65 4.86
N GLU A 4 3.72 7.05 4.44
CA GLU A 4 4.38 5.96 5.18
C GLU A 4 4.79 6.40 6.58
N TYR A 5 5.29 7.64 6.72
CA TYR A 5 5.65 8.21 8.02
C TYR A 5 4.48 8.21 9.02
N PHE A 6 3.26 8.52 8.58
CA PHE A 6 2.08 8.57 9.45
C PHE A 6 1.51 7.19 9.79
N THR A 7 1.95 6.15 9.06
CA THR A 7 1.53 4.76 9.33
C THR A 7 2.46 4.01 10.28
N GLU A 8 3.54 4.65 10.76
CA GLU A 8 4.45 4.03 11.73
C GLU A 8 3.95 4.12 13.18
N SER A 9 3.13 5.14 13.50
CA SER A 9 2.70 5.41 14.87
C SER A 9 1.19 5.55 14.97
N PRO A 10 0.45 4.44 15.19
CA PRO A 10 -0.99 4.52 15.37
C PRO A 10 -1.37 5.21 16.69
N VAL A 11 -2.45 5.93 16.66
CA VAL A 11 -3.06 6.54 17.83
C VAL A 11 -4.23 5.68 18.32
N LEU A 12 -4.43 5.63 19.60
CA LEU A 12 -5.51 4.87 20.20
C LEU A 12 -6.78 5.73 20.31
N PHE A 13 -7.86 5.21 19.73
CA PHE A 13 -9.19 5.79 19.79
C PHE A 13 -10.20 4.79 20.34
N ARG A 14 -11.26 5.31 20.95
CA ARG A 14 -12.45 4.53 21.30
C ARG A 14 -13.70 5.24 20.80
N LYS A 15 -14.75 4.49 20.60
CA LYS A 15 -16.07 5.05 20.38
C LYS A 15 -16.58 5.66 21.69
N LEU A 16 -17.26 6.79 21.59
CA LEU A 16 -17.79 7.48 22.76
C LEU A 16 -18.68 6.54 23.59
N GLY A 17 -18.35 6.38 24.87
CA GLY A 17 -19.06 5.48 25.78
C GLY A 17 -18.58 4.02 25.79
N GLU A 18 -17.61 3.63 24.96
CA GLU A 18 -16.97 2.31 25.00
C GLU A 18 -15.68 2.33 25.84
N ALA A 19 -15.34 1.20 26.45
CA ALA A 19 -14.12 1.08 27.26
C ALA A 19 -12.87 0.74 26.41
N ASN A 20 -13.05 0.07 25.27
CA ASN A 20 -11.96 -0.51 24.51
C ASN A 20 -11.38 0.48 23.49
N PHE A 21 -10.08 0.72 23.59
CA PHE A 21 -9.32 1.48 22.61
C PHE A 21 -8.88 0.59 21.43
N LYS A 22 -8.89 1.16 20.23
CA LYS A 22 -8.44 0.53 18.98
C LYS A 22 -7.43 1.43 18.28
N GLN A 23 -6.51 0.84 17.53
CA GLN A 23 -5.48 1.56 16.79
C GLN A 23 -6.06 2.20 15.54
N LEU A 24 -5.75 3.47 15.32
CA LEU A 24 -6.14 4.26 14.17
C LEU A 24 -4.94 5.08 13.70
N TYR A 25 -4.65 5.05 12.43
CA TYR A 25 -3.57 5.82 11.83
C TYR A 25 -4.10 7.20 11.43
N CYS A 26 -3.52 8.25 11.97
CA CYS A 26 -3.99 9.60 11.75
C CYS A 26 -3.08 10.33 10.77
N ILE A 27 -3.66 10.82 9.69
CA ILE A 27 -2.97 11.56 8.63
C ILE A 27 -3.54 12.98 8.61
N PRO A 28 -2.74 14.00 8.95
CA PRO A 28 -3.15 15.39 8.71
C PRO A 28 -3.18 15.62 7.21
N ILE A 29 -4.24 16.24 6.73
CA ILE A 29 -4.46 16.47 5.30
C ILE A 29 -5.34 17.70 5.08
N THR A 30 -5.06 18.46 4.03
CA THR A 30 -5.87 19.57 3.59
C THR A 30 -6.93 19.15 2.57
N GLU A 31 -7.90 20.00 2.31
CA GLU A 31 -8.88 19.78 1.24
C GLU A 31 -8.21 19.62 -0.13
N GLU A 32 -7.18 20.42 -0.40
CA GLU A 32 -6.45 20.39 -1.66
C GLU A 32 -5.71 19.07 -1.86
N GLU A 33 -5.10 18.53 -0.80
CA GLU A 33 -4.43 17.23 -0.85
C GLU A 33 -5.42 16.08 -1.06
N ILE A 34 -6.60 16.12 -0.42
CA ILE A 34 -7.65 15.11 -0.68
C ILE A 34 -8.05 15.12 -2.16
N ARG A 35 -8.24 16.30 -2.74
CA ARG A 35 -8.57 16.45 -4.17
C ARG A 35 -7.41 16.02 -5.07
N PHE A 36 -6.18 16.38 -4.68
CA PHE A 36 -4.97 16.00 -5.42
C PHE A 36 -4.80 14.49 -5.52
N HIS A 37 -5.00 13.77 -4.43
CA HIS A 37 -4.89 12.30 -4.41
C HIS A 37 -6.10 11.58 -5.00
N GLY A 38 -7.23 12.28 -5.13
CA GLY A 38 -8.44 11.73 -5.73
C GLY A 38 -9.12 10.67 -4.86
N PHE A 39 -9.07 10.83 -3.55
CA PHE A 39 -9.81 9.96 -2.64
C PHE A 39 -11.31 10.01 -2.94
N ARG A 40 -11.95 8.85 -3.03
CA ARG A 40 -13.37 8.72 -3.34
C ARG A 40 -14.19 8.69 -2.07
N LEU A 41 -15.15 9.61 -2.00
CA LEU A 41 -16.11 9.66 -0.89
C LEU A 41 -17.12 8.52 -1.02
N SER A 42 -17.30 7.76 0.05
CA SER A 42 -18.31 6.70 0.17
C SER A 42 -19.58 7.18 0.90
N GLN A 43 -19.41 7.98 1.97
CA GLN A 43 -20.51 8.52 2.77
C GLN A 43 -20.12 9.91 3.32
N GLY A 44 -21.14 10.75 3.57
CA GLY A 44 -20.95 12.07 4.18
C GLY A 44 -20.35 13.09 3.22
N ARG A 45 -19.38 13.86 3.69
CA ARG A 45 -18.70 14.91 2.92
C ARG A 45 -17.19 14.94 3.18
N LEU A 46 -16.47 15.55 2.27
CA LEU A 46 -15.07 15.91 2.45
C LEU A 46 -14.95 17.25 3.23
N TRP A 47 -13.72 17.67 3.49
CA TRP A 47 -13.45 19.00 4.03
C TRP A 47 -13.97 20.08 3.09
N ASP A 48 -14.37 21.19 3.67
CA ASP A 48 -14.78 22.39 2.98
C ASP A 48 -14.18 23.58 3.74
N ALA A 49 -13.24 24.28 3.11
CA ALA A 49 -12.48 25.36 3.72
C ALA A 49 -13.35 26.54 4.22
N ASP A 50 -14.57 26.67 3.68
CA ASP A 50 -15.49 27.74 4.09
C ASP A 50 -16.17 27.44 5.44
N ILE A 51 -16.27 26.16 5.81
CA ILE A 51 -17.02 25.72 7.00
C ILE A 51 -16.21 24.86 7.98
N ASP A 52 -15.06 24.33 7.57
CA ASP A 52 -14.18 23.53 8.40
C ASP A 52 -12.86 24.28 8.63
N HIS A 53 -12.48 24.40 9.89
CA HIS A 53 -11.25 25.11 10.27
C HIS A 53 -10.25 24.17 10.92
N GLU A 54 -8.97 24.50 10.81
CA GLU A 54 -7.91 23.80 11.48
C GLU A 54 -8.15 23.75 12.98
N GLY A 55 -7.91 22.59 13.60
CA GLY A 55 -8.12 22.38 15.02
C GLY A 55 -9.56 22.04 15.40
N GLU A 56 -10.50 21.93 14.49
CA GLU A 56 -11.82 21.39 14.79
C GLU A 56 -11.77 19.87 15.03
N ALA A 57 -12.64 19.38 15.92
CA ALA A 57 -12.72 17.97 16.27
C ALA A 57 -13.51 17.17 15.20
N LYS A 58 -13.02 17.13 13.98
CA LYS A 58 -13.65 16.43 12.87
C LYS A 58 -12.69 15.42 12.25
N LEU A 59 -13.21 14.27 11.80
CA LEU A 59 -12.47 13.21 11.12
C LEU A 59 -13.16 12.78 9.84
N ILE A 60 -12.36 12.38 8.87
CA ILE A 60 -12.79 11.55 7.74
C ILE A 60 -12.10 10.20 7.89
N LEU A 61 -12.86 9.11 7.88
CA LEU A 61 -12.32 7.76 8.02
C LEU A 61 -12.28 7.05 6.66
N ASN A 62 -11.43 6.02 6.54
CA ASN A 62 -11.61 5.06 5.47
C ASN A 62 -12.60 3.95 5.88
N GLN A 63 -13.07 3.13 4.92
CA GLN A 63 -14.03 2.05 5.19
C GLN A 63 -13.48 1.04 6.21
N LYS A 64 -12.17 0.77 6.18
CA LYS A 64 -11.50 -0.11 7.13
C LYS A 64 -11.60 0.37 8.56
N ALA A 65 -11.42 1.68 8.80
CA ALA A 65 -11.60 2.28 10.12
C ALA A 65 -13.07 2.22 10.58
N MET A 66 -14.01 2.50 9.67
CA MET A 66 -15.44 2.37 9.96
C MET A 66 -15.79 0.95 10.43
N GLN A 67 -15.31 -0.08 9.72
CA GLN A 67 -15.50 -1.49 10.09
C GLN A 67 -14.83 -1.82 11.44
N LEU A 68 -13.62 -1.32 11.68
CA LEU A 68 -12.89 -1.54 12.93
C LEU A 68 -13.70 -1.10 14.15
N PHE A 69 -14.37 0.06 14.06
CA PHE A 69 -15.20 0.59 15.15
C PHE A 69 -16.64 0.06 15.15
N GLY A 70 -17.00 -0.82 14.20
CA GLY A 70 -18.36 -1.40 14.11
C GLY A 70 -19.45 -0.34 13.88
N LEU A 71 -19.16 0.68 13.08
CA LEU A 71 -20.09 1.78 12.82
C LEU A 71 -20.99 1.43 11.64
N GLU A 72 -22.25 1.16 11.90
CA GLU A 72 -23.27 0.98 10.84
C GLU A 72 -23.61 2.30 10.14
N SER A 73 -23.71 3.39 10.91
CA SER A 73 -23.81 4.76 10.43
C SER A 73 -22.70 5.57 11.07
N ALA A 74 -21.66 5.85 10.28
CA ALA A 74 -20.47 6.50 10.80
C ALA A 74 -20.64 8.02 10.91
N ILE A 75 -21.46 8.63 10.06
CA ILE A 75 -21.65 10.08 10.04
C ILE A 75 -22.27 10.57 11.33
N ASN A 76 -21.65 11.60 11.93
CA ASN A 76 -21.96 12.15 13.24
C ASN A 76 -21.59 11.26 14.45
N ALA A 77 -21.09 10.04 14.25
CA ALA A 77 -20.49 9.27 15.33
C ALA A 77 -19.26 10.00 15.89
N ARG A 78 -18.94 9.73 17.14
CA ARG A 78 -17.81 10.39 17.84
C ARG A 78 -16.79 9.37 18.32
N LEU A 79 -15.52 9.69 18.10
CA LEU A 79 -14.38 8.92 18.58
C LEU A 79 -13.57 9.77 19.57
N GLU A 80 -13.21 9.18 20.70
CA GLU A 80 -12.34 9.81 21.71
C GLU A 80 -10.91 9.32 21.54
N PRO A 81 -9.92 10.23 21.38
CA PRO A 81 -8.51 9.85 21.38
C PRO A 81 -8.02 9.56 22.81
N GLN A 82 -7.06 8.66 22.97
CA GLN A 82 -6.40 8.42 24.25
C GLN A 82 -5.43 9.55 24.62
N GLN A 83 -4.89 10.23 23.64
CA GLN A 83 -3.96 11.34 23.79
C GLN A 83 -4.33 12.49 22.85
N PRO A 84 -3.98 13.74 23.18
CA PRO A 84 -4.22 14.87 22.31
C PRO A 84 -3.53 14.69 20.95
N LEU A 85 -4.22 15.07 19.90
CA LEU A 85 -3.69 15.06 18.54
C LEU A 85 -3.41 16.48 18.07
N TRP A 86 -2.30 16.67 17.39
CA TRP A 86 -2.01 17.94 16.72
C TRP A 86 -3.04 18.23 15.61
N PRO A 87 -3.49 19.49 15.46
CA PRO A 87 -3.09 20.71 16.18
C PRO A 87 -3.81 20.90 17.53
N ARG A 88 -4.75 20.05 17.89
CA ARG A 88 -5.49 20.13 19.15
C ARG A 88 -4.65 19.65 20.32
N ARG A 89 -4.90 20.27 21.48
CA ARG A 89 -4.22 19.91 22.74
C ARG A 89 -5.18 19.36 23.79
N ASP A 90 -6.41 19.03 23.39
CA ASP A 90 -7.45 18.48 24.26
C ASP A 90 -7.83 17.04 23.86
N LEU A 91 -8.63 16.39 24.70
CA LEU A 91 -9.16 15.04 24.48
C LEU A 91 -10.62 15.07 24.04
N SER A 92 -11.12 16.19 23.52
CA SER A 92 -12.50 16.28 23.05
C SER A 92 -12.77 15.28 21.94
N PRO A 93 -13.96 14.64 21.98
CA PRO A 93 -14.32 13.66 20.96
C PRO A 93 -14.37 14.27 19.56
N TYR A 94 -13.80 13.55 18.61
CA TYR A 94 -13.85 13.90 17.19
C TYR A 94 -15.13 13.40 16.56
N GLN A 95 -15.79 14.25 15.79
CA GLN A 95 -16.97 13.91 15.01
C GLN A 95 -16.58 13.39 13.62
N ILE A 96 -17.15 12.27 13.20
CA ILE A 96 -16.95 11.73 11.85
C ILE A 96 -17.86 12.48 10.88
N ILE A 97 -17.27 13.11 9.86
CA ILE A 97 -18.00 13.89 8.84
C ILE A 97 -18.06 13.19 7.47
N GLY A 98 -17.14 12.27 7.21
CA GLY A 98 -17.07 11.57 5.95
C GLY A 98 -16.40 10.21 6.06
N ILE A 99 -16.69 9.36 5.09
CA ILE A 99 -16.04 8.06 4.87
C ILE A 99 -15.54 8.01 3.44
N VAL A 100 -14.25 7.72 3.26
CA VAL A 100 -13.66 7.47 1.95
C VAL A 100 -13.50 5.98 1.70
N GLU A 101 -13.43 5.61 0.42
CA GLU A 101 -13.08 4.24 0.01
C GLU A 101 -11.71 3.85 0.55
N ASP A 102 -11.49 2.55 0.70
CA ASP A 102 -10.20 2.03 1.14
C ASP A 102 -9.12 2.27 0.09
N PHE A 103 -7.93 2.56 0.55
CA PHE A 103 -6.74 2.77 -0.28
C PHE A 103 -5.49 2.18 0.38
N TYR A 104 -4.45 1.99 -0.41
CA TYR A 104 -3.18 1.44 0.07
C TYR A 104 -2.15 2.56 0.27
N CYS A 105 -1.53 2.60 1.43
CA CYS A 105 -0.44 3.54 1.74
C CYS A 105 0.95 3.01 1.39
N GLY A 106 1.08 1.73 1.12
CA GLY A 106 2.35 1.05 0.84
C GLY A 106 2.18 -0.12 -0.12
N HIS A 107 2.94 -1.18 0.12
CA HIS A 107 2.93 -2.39 -0.69
C HIS A 107 1.57 -3.10 -0.66
N LEU A 108 1.05 -3.55 -1.83
CA LEU A 108 -0.27 -4.19 -1.94
C LEU A 108 -0.39 -5.53 -1.19
N SER A 109 0.72 -6.15 -0.79
CA SER A 109 0.69 -7.35 0.07
C SER A 109 0.35 -7.04 1.53
N GLN A 110 0.43 -5.78 1.95
CA GLN A 110 0.05 -5.37 3.29
C GLN A 110 -1.46 -5.16 3.38
N PRO A 111 -2.07 -5.45 4.54
CA PRO A 111 -3.48 -5.19 4.71
C PRO A 111 -3.78 -3.69 4.67
N VAL A 112 -4.97 -3.34 4.22
CA VAL A 112 -5.46 -1.97 4.30
C VAL A 112 -5.51 -1.53 5.76
N LEU A 113 -4.89 -0.41 6.06
CA LEU A 113 -4.83 0.15 7.40
C LEU A 113 -6.11 0.93 7.74
N PRO A 114 -6.54 0.93 9.02
CA PRO A 114 -7.61 1.80 9.48
C PRO A 114 -7.08 3.23 9.62
N ILE A 115 -7.52 4.12 8.74
CA ILE A 115 -7.00 5.48 8.62
C ILE A 115 -8.07 6.50 8.94
N ALA A 116 -7.65 7.54 9.66
CA ALA A 116 -8.41 8.77 9.86
C ALA A 116 -7.65 9.96 9.29
N PHE A 117 -8.32 10.77 8.51
CA PHE A 117 -7.82 12.08 8.11
C PHE A 117 -8.25 13.14 9.12
N ILE A 118 -7.29 13.97 9.53
CA ILE A 118 -7.49 15.14 10.39
C ILE A 118 -7.26 16.37 9.54
N TYR A 119 -8.15 17.37 9.64
CA TYR A 119 -7.95 18.62 8.92
C TYR A 119 -6.81 19.42 9.52
N GLY A 120 -5.84 19.76 8.70
CA GLY A 120 -4.70 20.57 9.10
C GLY A 120 -3.53 20.45 8.13
N GLU A 121 -2.70 21.47 8.14
CA GLU A 121 -1.44 21.45 7.43
C GLU A 121 -0.46 20.53 8.17
N THR A 122 0.11 19.61 7.43
CA THR A 122 1.27 18.89 7.95
C THR A 122 2.43 19.87 8.01
N TYR A 123 3.20 19.85 9.11
CA TYR A 123 4.43 20.63 9.19
C TYR A 123 5.36 20.21 8.04
N LEU A 124 5.37 21.04 7.02
CA LEU A 124 5.94 20.80 5.69
C LEU A 124 7.45 20.57 5.66
N SER A 125 8.14 20.66 6.80
CA SER A 125 9.59 20.44 6.83
C SER A 125 10.03 18.99 6.53
N GLN A 126 9.10 18.04 6.52
CA GLN A 126 9.41 16.62 6.32
C GLN A 126 8.61 15.93 5.21
N ILE A 127 7.63 16.60 4.61
CA ILE A 127 6.87 16.02 3.49
C ILE A 127 7.38 16.59 2.18
N PRO A 128 7.74 15.72 1.22
CA PRO A 128 8.16 16.17 -0.10
C PRO A 128 6.99 16.83 -0.84
N LEU A 129 7.27 17.97 -1.47
CA LEU A 129 6.30 18.61 -2.37
C LEU A 129 5.92 17.65 -3.49
N GLN A 130 4.64 17.48 -3.73
CA GLN A 130 4.13 16.62 -4.78
C GLN A 130 3.57 17.45 -5.93
N ALA A 131 3.98 17.14 -7.15
CA ALA A 131 3.51 17.80 -8.35
C ALA A 131 3.00 16.80 -9.39
N LYS A 132 1.83 17.07 -9.96
CA LYS A 132 1.32 16.33 -11.13
C LYS A 132 1.83 17.01 -12.40
N ILE A 133 2.56 16.25 -13.21
CA ILE A 133 3.15 16.74 -14.44
C ILE A 133 2.36 16.18 -15.63
N ALA A 134 2.03 17.05 -16.59
CA ALA A 134 1.38 16.63 -17.82
C ALA A 134 2.29 15.65 -18.62
N PRO A 135 1.71 14.64 -19.28
CA PRO A 135 2.48 13.71 -20.09
C PRO A 135 3.37 14.43 -21.12
N GLY A 136 4.63 14.03 -21.21
CA GLY A 136 5.59 14.59 -22.15
C GLY A 136 6.38 15.82 -21.64
N HIS A 137 5.96 16.45 -20.54
CA HIS A 137 6.59 17.68 -20.00
C HIS A 137 7.50 17.44 -18.79
N GLN A 138 7.94 16.19 -18.54
CA GLN A 138 8.72 15.85 -17.35
C GLN A 138 10.04 16.63 -17.26
N LYS A 139 10.76 16.76 -18.37
CA LYS A 139 12.05 17.45 -18.39
C LYS A 139 11.89 18.95 -18.10
N ASP A 140 10.93 19.59 -18.75
CA ASP A 140 10.68 21.02 -18.59
C ASP A 140 10.20 21.34 -17.17
N ALA A 141 9.33 20.50 -16.61
CA ALA A 141 8.84 20.64 -15.25
C ALA A 141 9.96 20.46 -14.20
N VAL A 142 10.84 19.47 -14.36
CA VAL A 142 11.99 19.29 -13.46
C VAL A 142 12.93 20.49 -13.53
N ALA A 143 13.27 20.97 -14.74
CA ALA A 143 14.13 22.14 -14.91
C ALA A 143 13.50 23.41 -14.30
N PHE A 144 12.20 23.59 -14.45
CA PHE A 144 11.49 24.71 -13.83
C PHE A 144 11.53 24.63 -12.29
N LEU A 145 11.26 23.45 -11.71
CA LEU A 145 11.28 23.24 -10.26
C LEU A 145 12.71 23.38 -9.68
N GLU A 146 13.72 22.93 -10.40
CA GLU A 146 15.13 23.08 -10.02
C GLU A 146 15.53 24.56 -9.98
N ASN A 147 15.17 25.35 -10.99
CA ASN A 147 15.41 26.79 -11.01
C ASN A 147 14.66 27.47 -9.86
N LEU A 148 13.39 27.15 -9.66
CA LEU A 148 12.60 27.70 -8.57
C LEU A 148 13.19 27.37 -7.19
N HIS A 149 13.70 26.15 -7.01
CA HIS A 149 14.37 25.74 -5.77
C HIS A 149 15.66 26.55 -5.56
N ASN A 150 16.51 26.65 -6.58
CA ASN A 150 17.77 27.38 -6.51
C ASN A 150 17.61 28.89 -6.23
N ASP A 151 16.47 29.45 -6.66
CA ASP A 151 16.15 30.87 -6.44
C ASP A 151 15.58 31.13 -5.03
N ASN A 152 15.00 30.13 -4.37
CA ASN A 152 14.23 30.34 -3.14
C ASN A 152 14.69 29.50 -1.94
N ALA A 153 15.58 28.52 -2.11
CA ALA A 153 16.02 27.63 -1.05
C ALA A 153 17.51 27.31 -1.15
N ASP A 154 18.12 27.09 -0.01
CA ASP A 154 19.49 26.59 0.09
C ASP A 154 19.50 25.05 0.14
N GLY A 155 20.42 24.44 -0.59
CA GLY A 155 20.62 23.01 -0.57
C GLY A 155 20.51 22.33 -1.94
N ALA A 156 20.64 21.01 -1.96
CA ALA A 156 20.55 20.24 -3.20
C ALA A 156 19.08 20.00 -3.58
N PHE A 157 18.71 20.26 -4.83
CA PHE A 157 17.40 19.89 -5.37
C PHE A 157 17.34 18.37 -5.57
N ASN A 158 16.51 17.70 -4.79
CA ASN A 158 16.28 16.27 -4.88
C ASN A 158 14.83 16.01 -5.31
N TYR A 159 14.66 15.12 -6.27
CA TYR A 159 13.33 14.70 -6.71
C TYR A 159 13.29 13.21 -7.02
N THR A 160 12.11 12.63 -6.94
CA THR A 160 11.84 11.25 -7.30
C THR A 160 10.52 11.19 -8.08
N PHE A 161 10.45 10.37 -9.11
CA PHE A 161 9.18 10.10 -9.75
C PHE A 161 8.41 9.04 -8.97
N ALA A 162 7.12 9.27 -8.73
CA ALA A 162 6.24 8.32 -8.04
C ALA A 162 6.28 6.92 -8.67
N LYS A 163 6.41 6.83 -10.00
CA LYS A 163 6.59 5.55 -10.71
C LYS A 163 7.84 4.81 -10.23
N GLN A 164 8.95 5.51 -10.02
CA GLN A 164 10.21 4.92 -9.57
C GLN A 164 10.12 4.44 -8.13
N GLU A 165 9.41 5.15 -7.27
CA GLU A 165 9.13 4.71 -5.89
C GLU A 165 8.31 3.43 -5.88
N VAL A 166 7.23 3.37 -6.68
CA VAL A 166 6.43 2.15 -6.84
C VAL A 166 7.29 1.00 -7.36
N GLU A 167 8.14 1.21 -8.37
CA GLU A 167 9.04 0.18 -8.88
C GLU A 167 10.02 -0.30 -7.82
N ASN A 168 10.52 0.58 -6.97
CA ASN A 168 11.42 0.21 -5.86
C ASN A 168 10.71 -0.63 -4.79
N LEU A 169 9.44 -0.33 -4.46
CA LEU A 169 8.64 -1.13 -3.54
C LEU A 169 8.53 -2.59 -4.00
N TYR A 170 8.42 -2.83 -5.32
CA TYR A 170 8.27 -4.17 -5.89
C TYR A 170 9.58 -4.80 -6.37
N LYS A 171 10.73 -4.16 -6.15
CA LYS A 171 12.03 -4.66 -6.61
C LYS A 171 12.41 -6.00 -5.96
N SER A 172 12.17 -6.14 -4.66
CA SER A 172 12.42 -7.41 -3.94
C SER A 172 11.53 -8.54 -4.46
N ASP A 173 10.26 -8.27 -4.74
CA ASP A 173 9.31 -9.27 -5.26
C ASP A 173 9.75 -9.77 -6.65
N LYS A 174 10.25 -8.88 -7.51
CA LYS A 174 10.80 -9.27 -8.80
C LYS A 174 12.02 -10.18 -8.65
N GLN A 175 12.93 -9.87 -7.73
CA GLN A 175 14.10 -10.72 -7.46
C GLN A 175 13.70 -12.10 -6.93
N ILE A 176 12.76 -12.15 -6.01
CA ILE A 176 12.20 -13.39 -5.47
C ILE A 176 11.57 -14.22 -6.59
N THR A 177 10.76 -13.60 -7.44
CA THR A 177 10.09 -14.27 -8.57
C THR A 177 11.09 -14.88 -9.54
N ILE A 178 12.16 -14.17 -9.91
CA ILE A 178 13.23 -14.66 -10.79
C ILE A 178 13.92 -15.86 -10.14
N THR A 179 14.23 -15.77 -8.85
CA THR A 179 14.90 -16.83 -8.11
C THR A 179 14.04 -18.10 -8.06
N TYR A 180 12.76 -17.99 -7.72
CA TYR A 180 11.85 -19.14 -7.71
C TYR A 180 11.66 -19.74 -9.12
N SER A 181 11.57 -18.92 -10.15
CA SER A 181 11.46 -19.39 -11.54
C SER A 181 12.68 -20.20 -11.96
N PHE A 182 13.88 -19.78 -11.57
CA PHE A 182 15.11 -20.52 -11.83
C PHE A 182 15.10 -21.90 -11.13
N PHE A 183 14.75 -21.95 -9.85
CA PHE A 183 14.67 -23.23 -9.12
C PHE A 183 13.57 -24.15 -9.67
N ALA A 184 12.42 -23.59 -10.03
CA ALA A 184 11.34 -24.37 -10.66
C ALA A 184 11.80 -24.99 -11.99
N PHE A 185 12.50 -24.22 -12.82
CA PHE A 185 13.07 -24.73 -14.08
C PHE A 185 14.08 -25.86 -13.82
N MET A 186 14.99 -25.68 -12.86
CA MET A 186 15.95 -26.73 -12.49
C MET A 186 15.25 -28.00 -11.96
N ALA A 187 14.20 -27.86 -11.17
CA ALA A 187 13.42 -29.01 -10.68
C ALA A 187 12.75 -29.78 -11.81
N ILE A 188 12.19 -29.07 -12.80
CA ILE A 188 11.60 -29.71 -14.00
C ILE A 188 12.66 -30.45 -14.81
N LEU A 189 13.85 -29.86 -15.00
CA LEU A 189 14.95 -30.55 -15.69
C LEU A 189 15.38 -31.82 -15.00
N ILE A 190 15.60 -31.79 -13.68
CA ILE A 190 15.99 -32.95 -12.89
C ILE A 190 14.92 -34.06 -12.97
N SER A 191 13.65 -33.67 -12.82
CA SER A 191 12.52 -34.60 -12.91
C SER A 191 12.42 -35.23 -14.30
N SER A 192 12.65 -34.47 -15.35
CA SER A 192 12.63 -34.96 -16.73
C SER A 192 13.76 -35.98 -17.01
N ILE A 193 14.97 -35.71 -16.52
CA ILE A 193 16.11 -36.63 -16.62
C ILE A 193 15.83 -37.93 -15.85
N ALA A 194 15.27 -37.85 -14.66
CA ALA A 194 14.92 -39.00 -13.85
C ALA A 194 13.87 -39.88 -14.54
N LEU A 195 12.82 -39.29 -15.11
CA LEU A 195 11.79 -40.01 -15.86
C LEU A 195 12.37 -40.64 -17.12
N PHE A 196 13.25 -39.92 -17.84
CA PHE A 196 13.93 -40.45 -19.02
C PHE A 196 14.80 -41.68 -18.66
N GLY A 197 15.58 -41.58 -17.56
CA GLY A 197 16.38 -42.69 -17.05
C GLY A 197 15.54 -43.92 -16.69
N LEU A 198 14.43 -43.73 -15.99
CA LEU A 198 13.48 -44.81 -15.67
C LEU A 198 12.90 -45.44 -16.94
N SER A 199 12.49 -44.65 -17.93
CA SER A 199 11.95 -45.15 -19.18
C SER A 199 12.98 -46.00 -19.95
N LEU A 200 14.23 -45.53 -19.99
CA LEU A 200 15.31 -46.30 -20.63
C LEU A 200 15.55 -47.64 -19.90
N PHE A 201 15.54 -47.65 -18.58
CA PHE A 201 15.69 -48.88 -17.78
C PHE A 201 14.57 -49.86 -18.06
N ASP A 202 13.31 -49.41 -18.06
CA ASP A 202 12.15 -50.24 -18.38
C ASP A 202 12.24 -50.86 -19.80
N ILE A 203 12.65 -50.07 -20.76
CA ILE A 203 12.83 -50.52 -22.15
C ILE A 203 13.92 -51.60 -22.22
N GLN A 204 15.07 -51.41 -21.56
CA GLN A 204 16.15 -52.39 -21.52
C GLN A 204 15.71 -53.69 -20.88
N GLN A 205 14.94 -53.66 -19.82
CA GLN A 205 14.41 -54.83 -19.11
C GLN A 205 13.43 -55.60 -20.04
N ARG A 206 12.54 -54.90 -20.73
CA ARG A 206 11.60 -55.53 -21.69
C ARG A 206 12.32 -56.11 -22.91
N TYR A 207 13.35 -55.48 -23.43
CA TYR A 207 14.17 -56.05 -24.48
C TYR A 207 14.82 -57.36 -24.05
N ARG A 208 15.30 -57.48 -22.83
CA ARG A 208 15.89 -58.68 -22.27
C ARG A 208 14.86 -59.82 -22.12
N GLU A 209 13.65 -59.52 -21.64
CA GLU A 209 12.55 -60.49 -21.57
C GLU A 209 12.12 -61.01 -22.97
N ILE A 210 11.97 -60.09 -23.93
CA ILE A 210 11.62 -60.42 -25.31
C ILE A 210 12.70 -61.27 -25.94
N ALA A 211 13.96 -60.95 -25.76
CA ALA A 211 15.07 -61.75 -26.28
C ALA A 211 15.07 -63.18 -25.69
N ILE A 212 14.86 -63.35 -24.40
CA ILE A 212 14.78 -64.68 -23.76
C ILE A 212 13.58 -65.48 -24.28
N ARG A 213 12.40 -64.86 -24.43
CA ARG A 213 11.21 -65.51 -24.99
C ARG A 213 11.41 -65.92 -26.44
N LYS A 214 12.09 -65.09 -27.23
CA LYS A 214 12.38 -65.38 -28.65
C LYS A 214 13.35 -66.57 -28.84
N VAL A 215 14.34 -66.67 -27.94
CA VAL A 215 15.28 -67.82 -27.93
C VAL A 215 14.57 -69.13 -27.52
N HIS A 216 13.52 -69.06 -26.71
CA HIS A 216 12.71 -70.21 -26.27
C HIS A 216 11.54 -70.54 -27.23
N GLY A 217 11.51 -69.97 -28.43
CA GLY A 217 10.56 -70.36 -29.50
C GLY A 217 9.17 -69.69 -29.39
N ALA A 218 9.00 -68.65 -28.62
CA ALA A 218 7.76 -67.90 -28.60
C ALA A 218 7.62 -67.08 -29.89
N THR A 219 6.70 -67.46 -30.73
CA THR A 219 6.19 -66.62 -31.84
C THR A 219 5.19 -65.61 -31.31
N HIS A 220 5.17 -64.44 -31.90
CA HIS A 220 4.24 -63.33 -31.55
C HIS A 220 2.80 -63.77 -31.53
#